data_4230a471800b49d8d59850aa86caac6e
#
_entry.id   4230a471800b49d8d59850aa86caac6e
#
_cell.length_a   1.000
_cell.length_b   1.000
_cell.length_c   1.000
_cell.angle_alpha   90.00
_cell.angle_beta   90.00
_cell.angle_gamma   90.00
#
_symmetry.space_group_name_H-M   'P 1'
#
loop_
_entity.id
_entity.type
_entity.pdbx_description
1 polymer ?
#
loop_
_entity_poly.entity_id
_entity_poly.type
_entity_poly.pdbx_seq_one_letter_code
_entity_poly.pdbx_strand_id
1 'polypeptide(L)'
;MALFVRLGVWQLQRADAKDDLLRRYATASSAPVQRFASVADTPPATAFPRVAVRGRYLPDRTYLLDNPNHDQRGGVEVFAPFVVDEGSRLLLVDLGFLSATGTGETLPIPPLPAGETTLHGLYVPPPPVGFEMGGNALAQQDSWPKKSIYLDLGQVSHDLDRALYPRVLALDADPASIYVRVHTLDFSSMPPARHRAYAFQWFTFALAALVILLAVNRRKRPRQP
;
A
#
# COMPACT_ATOMS: atom_id res chain seq x y z
N MET A 1 17.04 9.02 -29.23
CA MET A 1 16.26 10.19 -28.80
C MET A 1 14.80 9.85 -28.48
N ALA A 2 14.06 9.23 -29.39
CA ALA A 2 12.65 8.84 -29.15
C ALA A 2 12.43 8.01 -27.86
N LEU A 3 13.33 7.07 -27.56
CA LEU A 3 13.27 6.27 -26.34
C LEU A 3 13.31 7.13 -25.07
N PHE A 4 14.22 8.11 -24.99
CA PHE A 4 14.35 8.98 -23.82
C PHE A 4 13.10 9.84 -23.62
N VAL A 5 12.53 10.37 -24.70
CA VAL A 5 11.27 11.11 -24.65
C VAL A 5 10.13 10.23 -24.14
N ARG A 6 10.02 9.00 -24.64
CA ARG A 6 9.00 8.04 -24.19
C ARG A 6 9.14 7.69 -22.71
N LEU A 7 10.37 7.50 -22.24
CA LEU A 7 10.64 7.22 -20.82
C LEU A 7 10.31 8.45 -19.95
N GLY A 8 10.62 9.65 -20.40
CA GLY A 8 10.26 10.90 -19.72
C GLY A 8 8.73 11.04 -19.57
N VAL A 9 7.99 10.84 -20.66
CA VAL A 9 6.52 10.90 -20.65
C VAL A 9 5.94 9.82 -19.73
N TRP A 10 6.45 8.59 -19.80
CA TRP A 10 6.01 7.49 -18.93
C TRP A 10 6.22 7.84 -17.44
N GLN A 11 7.34 8.45 -17.08
CA GLN A 11 7.60 8.87 -15.70
C GLN A 11 6.62 9.96 -15.25
N LEU A 12 6.27 10.94 -16.11
CA LEU A 12 5.26 11.94 -15.78
C LEU A 12 3.89 11.31 -15.55
N GLN A 13 3.46 10.40 -16.42
CA GLN A 13 2.19 9.67 -16.26
C GLN A 13 2.14 8.89 -14.94
N ARG A 14 3.27 8.29 -14.53
CA ARG A 14 3.37 7.60 -13.23
C ARG A 14 3.26 8.56 -12.06
N ALA A 15 3.90 9.74 -12.14
CA ALA A 15 3.77 10.77 -11.11
C ALA A 15 2.33 11.25 -10.96
N ASP A 16 1.65 11.53 -12.07
CA ASP A 16 0.28 12.04 -12.07
C ASP A 16 -0.71 10.99 -11.54
N ALA A 17 -0.54 9.73 -11.94
CA ALA A 17 -1.38 8.63 -11.43
C ALA A 17 -1.25 8.47 -9.91
N LYS A 18 -0.04 8.65 -9.36
CA LYS A 18 0.18 8.61 -7.91
C LYS A 18 -0.42 9.81 -7.18
N ASP A 19 -0.26 11.01 -7.73
CA ASP A 19 -0.87 12.20 -7.15
C ASP A 19 -2.40 12.10 -7.13
N ASP A 20 -2.99 11.54 -8.20
CA ASP A 20 -4.42 11.31 -8.26
C ASP A 20 -4.88 10.31 -7.18
N LEU A 21 -4.14 9.23 -7.00
CA LEU A 21 -4.40 8.24 -5.96
C LEU A 21 -4.34 8.85 -4.54
N LEU A 22 -3.29 9.63 -4.25
CA LEU A 22 -3.13 10.32 -2.97
C LEU A 22 -4.26 11.33 -2.71
N ARG A 23 -4.67 12.10 -3.73
CA ARG A 23 -5.81 13.01 -3.62
C ARG A 23 -7.11 12.29 -3.32
N ARG A 24 -7.40 11.18 -4.02
CA ARG A 24 -8.61 10.37 -3.77
C ARG A 24 -8.62 9.85 -2.34
N TYR A 25 -7.49 9.42 -1.85
CA TYR A 25 -7.36 8.92 -0.48
C TYR A 25 -7.60 10.03 0.56
N ALA A 26 -6.96 11.18 0.38
CA ALA A 26 -7.15 12.34 1.24
C ALA A 26 -8.62 12.82 1.26
N THR A 27 -9.30 12.79 0.10
CA THR A 27 -10.72 13.12 0.00
C THR A 27 -11.58 12.07 0.70
N ALA A 28 -11.25 10.78 0.55
CA ALA A 28 -12.00 9.69 1.14
C ALA A 28 -11.96 9.71 2.68
N SER A 29 -10.84 10.10 3.29
CA SER A 29 -10.70 10.19 4.75
C SER A 29 -11.62 11.25 5.39
N SER A 30 -12.05 12.25 4.61
CA SER A 30 -12.99 13.29 5.02
C SER A 30 -14.44 13.01 4.59
N ALA A 31 -14.68 11.92 3.86
CA ALA A 31 -16.00 11.58 3.35
C ALA A 31 -16.97 11.14 4.46
N PRO A 32 -18.29 11.30 4.25
CA PRO A 32 -19.28 10.75 5.17
C PRO A 32 -19.13 9.23 5.32
N VAL A 33 -19.33 8.75 6.55
CA VAL A 33 -19.29 7.32 6.86
C VAL A 33 -20.49 6.61 6.19
N GLN A 34 -20.21 5.55 5.44
CA GLN A 34 -21.20 4.71 4.78
C GLN A 34 -21.45 3.43 5.59
N ARG A 35 -22.58 2.77 5.35
CA ARG A 35 -22.84 1.44 5.89
C ARG A 35 -21.91 0.43 5.23
N PHE A 36 -21.18 -0.35 6.00
CA PHE A 36 -20.28 -1.37 5.48
C PHE A 36 -20.99 -2.36 4.55
N ALA A 37 -22.19 -2.84 4.93
CA ALA A 37 -22.96 -3.79 4.12
C ALA A 37 -23.23 -3.32 2.68
N SER A 38 -23.29 -2.00 2.42
CA SER A 38 -23.54 -1.48 1.07
C SER A 38 -22.34 -1.58 0.12
N VAL A 39 -21.14 -1.82 0.65
CA VAL A 39 -19.88 -1.83 -0.13
C VAL A 39 -19.03 -3.08 0.12
N ALA A 40 -19.46 -3.94 1.05
CA ALA A 40 -18.67 -5.06 1.55
C ALA A 40 -18.25 -6.06 0.47
N ASP A 41 -19.20 -6.52 -0.34
CA ASP A 41 -18.97 -7.56 -1.36
C ASP A 41 -18.57 -7.00 -2.72
N THR A 42 -19.04 -5.80 -3.06
CA THR A 42 -18.79 -5.13 -4.34
C THR A 42 -18.33 -3.69 -4.13
N PRO A 43 -17.14 -3.51 -3.56
CA PRO A 43 -16.61 -2.16 -3.35
C PRO A 43 -16.33 -1.47 -4.69
N PRO A 44 -16.55 -0.14 -4.80
CA PRO A 44 -16.25 0.62 -6.00
C PRO A 44 -14.78 0.51 -6.38
N ALA A 45 -14.47 0.19 -7.65
CA ALA A 45 -13.10 -0.08 -8.08
C ALA A 45 -12.13 1.10 -7.84
N THR A 46 -12.62 2.33 -7.96
CA THR A 46 -11.80 3.56 -7.92
C THR A 46 -12.01 4.42 -6.68
N ALA A 47 -12.86 4.00 -5.73
CA ALA A 47 -13.15 4.75 -4.51
C ALA A 47 -12.74 3.97 -3.26
N PHE A 48 -12.46 4.71 -2.20
CA PHE A 48 -12.12 4.20 -0.87
C PHE A 48 -13.25 4.58 0.10
N PRO A 49 -14.34 3.79 0.18
CA PRO A 49 -15.44 4.12 1.07
C PRO A 49 -14.97 4.22 2.52
N ARG A 50 -15.35 5.30 3.20
CA ARG A 50 -15.20 5.41 4.64
C ARG A 50 -16.37 4.71 5.30
N VAL A 51 -16.10 3.72 6.15
CA VAL A 51 -17.12 2.85 6.73
C VAL A 51 -17.00 2.76 8.24
N ALA A 52 -18.14 2.45 8.88
CA ALA A 52 -18.19 1.98 10.26
C ALA A 52 -18.59 0.51 10.26
N VAL A 53 -17.84 -0.31 10.99
CA VAL A 53 -18.04 -1.76 11.06
C VAL A 53 -18.11 -2.19 12.51
N ARG A 54 -19.19 -2.85 12.90
CA ARG A 54 -19.36 -3.43 14.24
C ARG A 54 -19.04 -4.92 14.25
N GLY A 55 -18.41 -5.38 15.32
CA GLY A 55 -18.05 -6.78 15.48
C GLY A 55 -16.97 -6.97 16.54
N ARG A 56 -16.18 -8.02 16.41
CA ARG A 56 -15.10 -8.35 17.36
C ARG A 56 -13.88 -8.91 16.63
N TYR A 57 -12.70 -8.66 17.18
CA TYR A 57 -11.48 -9.29 16.69
C TYR A 57 -11.48 -10.80 16.99
N LEU A 58 -10.83 -11.57 16.12
CA LEU A 58 -10.44 -12.93 16.46
C LEU A 58 -9.28 -12.85 17.47
N PRO A 59 -9.43 -13.42 18.66
CA PRO A 59 -8.40 -13.34 19.69
C PRO A 59 -7.10 -14.02 19.20
N ASP A 60 -5.97 -13.45 19.59
CA ASP A 60 -4.63 -13.99 19.36
C ASP A 60 -4.28 -14.30 17.90
N ARG A 61 -4.95 -13.64 16.95
CA ARG A 61 -4.72 -13.81 15.52
C ARG A 61 -4.27 -12.49 14.90
N THR A 62 -2.98 -12.37 14.60
CA THR A 62 -2.42 -11.20 13.92
C THR A 62 -1.41 -11.62 12.86
N TYR A 63 -1.41 -10.92 11.75
CA TYR A 63 -0.45 -11.06 10.67
C TYR A 63 0.45 -9.84 10.65
N LEU A 64 1.74 -10.07 10.50
CA LEU A 64 2.77 -9.04 10.44
C LEU A 64 3.32 -9.01 9.02
N LEU A 65 3.02 -7.95 8.30
CA LEU A 65 3.61 -7.69 7.00
C LEU A 65 4.94 -6.96 7.21
N ASP A 66 6.02 -7.57 6.75
CA ASP A 66 7.34 -6.94 6.78
C ASP A 66 7.35 -5.75 5.80
N ASN A 67 7.41 -4.55 6.36
CA ASN A 67 7.43 -3.31 5.59
C ASN A 67 8.64 -2.46 6.01
N PRO A 68 9.83 -2.75 5.45
CA PRO A 68 11.08 -2.14 5.89
C PRO A 68 11.18 -0.63 5.66
N ASN A 69 10.23 0.00 4.96
CA ASN A 69 10.41 1.35 4.42
C ASN A 69 9.35 2.37 4.83
N HIS A 70 8.78 2.28 6.02
CA HIS A 70 7.91 3.36 6.50
C HIS A 70 8.76 4.50 7.08
N ASP A 71 8.83 5.65 6.38
CA ASP A 71 9.63 6.83 6.75
C ASP A 71 11.10 6.49 7.13
N GLN A 72 11.74 5.56 6.39
CA GLN A 72 13.11 5.07 6.65
C GLN A 72 13.26 4.34 8.00
N ARG A 73 12.17 3.98 8.65
CA ARG A 73 12.18 3.17 9.87
C ARG A 73 11.78 1.73 9.52
N GLY A 74 12.57 0.78 10.01
CA GLY A 74 12.20 -0.63 9.98
C GLY A 74 10.99 -0.88 10.89
N GLY A 75 10.15 -1.81 10.50
CA GLY A 75 8.96 -2.17 11.28
C GLY A 75 8.06 -3.13 10.53
N VAL A 76 6.86 -3.29 11.02
CA VAL A 76 5.84 -4.16 10.43
C VAL A 76 4.50 -3.47 10.34
N GLU A 77 3.75 -3.74 9.29
CA GLU A 77 2.31 -3.44 9.23
C GLU A 77 1.54 -4.57 9.89
N VAL A 78 0.61 -4.24 10.77
CA VAL A 78 -0.09 -5.23 11.59
C VAL A 78 -1.53 -5.37 11.12
N PHE A 79 -1.92 -6.60 10.78
CA PHE A 79 -3.28 -6.94 10.35
C PHE A 79 -3.94 -7.90 11.33
N ALA A 80 -5.23 -7.69 11.60
CA ALA A 80 -6.01 -8.54 12.48
C ALA A 80 -7.35 -8.94 11.83
N PRO A 81 -7.73 -10.22 11.87
CA PRO A 81 -9.05 -10.67 11.42
C PRO A 81 -10.15 -10.19 12.37
N PHE A 82 -11.26 -9.74 11.79
CA PHE A 82 -12.41 -9.18 12.48
C PHE A 82 -13.69 -9.88 12.04
N VAL A 83 -14.46 -10.36 13.00
CA VAL A 83 -15.78 -10.96 12.79
C VAL A 83 -16.80 -9.84 12.76
N VAL A 84 -17.39 -9.61 11.60
CA VAL A 84 -18.46 -8.60 11.42
C VAL A 84 -19.77 -9.15 11.93
N ASP A 85 -20.53 -8.40 12.75
CA ASP A 85 -21.76 -8.87 13.41
C ASP A 85 -22.82 -9.41 12.45
N GLU A 86 -23.02 -8.72 11.33
CA GLU A 86 -24.04 -9.11 10.32
C GLU A 86 -23.40 -9.78 9.09
N GLY A 87 -22.14 -10.23 9.20
CA GLY A 87 -21.37 -10.73 8.08
C GLY A 87 -21.08 -12.24 8.16
N SER A 88 -21.04 -12.89 6.99
CA SER A 88 -20.64 -14.30 6.87
C SER A 88 -19.12 -14.48 6.69
N ARG A 89 -18.41 -13.40 6.38
CA ARG A 89 -16.97 -13.36 6.09
C ARG A 89 -16.20 -12.62 7.16
N LEU A 90 -14.90 -12.86 7.22
CA LEU A 90 -14.00 -12.06 8.05
C LEU A 90 -13.58 -10.81 7.30
N LEU A 91 -13.45 -9.72 8.02
CA LEU A 91 -12.83 -8.50 7.53
C LEU A 91 -11.39 -8.46 8.05
N LEU A 92 -10.42 -8.31 7.17
CA LEU A 92 -9.05 -8.08 7.60
C LEU A 92 -8.88 -6.60 7.91
N VAL A 93 -8.45 -6.29 9.12
CA VAL A 93 -8.29 -4.91 9.62
C VAL A 93 -6.81 -4.58 9.67
N ASP A 94 -6.44 -3.50 9.03
CA ASP A 94 -5.13 -2.88 9.11
C ASP A 94 -5.08 -1.99 10.37
N LEU A 95 -4.33 -2.43 11.37
CA LEU A 95 -4.16 -1.70 12.63
C LEU A 95 -3.16 -0.55 12.49
N GLY A 96 -2.29 -0.60 11.49
CA GLY A 96 -1.25 0.36 11.17
C GLY A 96 0.16 -0.18 11.37
N PHE A 97 1.14 0.69 11.12
CA PHE A 97 2.56 0.39 11.21
C PHE A 97 3.06 0.43 12.65
N LEU A 98 3.84 -0.58 13.02
CA LEU A 98 4.55 -0.67 14.28
C LEU A 98 6.06 -0.63 14.02
N SER A 99 6.71 0.41 14.51
CA SER A 99 8.15 0.60 14.34
C SER A 99 8.95 -0.43 15.14
N ALA A 100 9.97 -1.02 14.54
CA ALA A 100 10.92 -1.86 15.26
C ALA A 100 11.73 -1.00 16.25
N THR A 101 11.81 -1.44 17.50
CA THR A 101 12.68 -0.88 18.51
C THR A 101 13.93 -1.74 18.62
N GLY A 102 15.02 -1.31 17.98
CA GLY A 102 16.29 -2.02 18.04
C GLY A 102 16.53 -3.05 16.94
N THR A 103 17.70 -3.64 16.92
CA THR A 103 18.12 -4.64 15.94
C THR A 103 17.63 -6.03 16.36
N GLY A 104 16.49 -6.47 15.83
CA GLY A 104 16.09 -7.87 15.87
C GLY A 104 15.20 -8.31 17.04
N GLU A 105 14.74 -7.40 17.91
CA GLU A 105 13.81 -7.74 18.98
C GLU A 105 12.36 -7.88 18.48
N THR A 106 11.66 -8.82 19.08
CA THR A 106 10.22 -9.05 18.89
C THR A 106 9.46 -7.77 19.27
N LEU A 107 8.76 -7.17 18.32
CA LEU A 107 7.94 -5.99 18.57
C LEU A 107 6.86 -6.34 19.61
N PRO A 108 6.65 -5.52 20.66
CA PRO A 108 5.59 -5.73 21.61
C PRO A 108 4.24 -5.42 20.95
N ILE A 109 3.58 -6.45 20.43
CA ILE A 109 2.25 -6.31 19.86
C ILE A 109 1.25 -6.41 21.00
N PRO A 110 0.47 -5.34 21.27
CA PRO A 110 -0.51 -5.40 22.34
C PRO A 110 -1.62 -6.41 22.00
N PRO A 111 -2.24 -7.00 23.02
CA PRO A 111 -3.39 -7.85 22.81
C PRO A 111 -4.51 -7.07 22.12
N LEU A 112 -5.23 -7.74 21.24
CA LEU A 112 -6.39 -7.16 20.56
C LEU A 112 -7.50 -6.86 21.59
N PRO A 113 -8.28 -5.79 21.41
CA PRO A 113 -9.41 -5.50 22.27
C PRO A 113 -10.37 -6.69 22.33
N ALA A 114 -10.74 -7.09 23.56
CA ALA A 114 -11.74 -8.13 23.77
C ALA A 114 -13.16 -7.54 23.69
N GLY A 115 -14.11 -8.33 23.15
CA GLY A 115 -15.51 -7.95 23.06
C GLY A 115 -15.89 -7.21 21.78
N GLU A 116 -17.15 -6.77 21.75
CA GLU A 116 -17.70 -6.02 20.60
C GLU A 116 -17.14 -4.61 20.56
N THR A 117 -16.79 -4.17 19.35
CA THR A 117 -16.32 -2.81 19.10
C THR A 117 -16.78 -2.32 17.75
N THR A 118 -16.86 -1.01 17.58
CA THR A 118 -17.13 -0.38 16.29
C THR A 118 -15.85 0.23 15.77
N LEU A 119 -15.43 -0.20 14.61
CA LEU A 119 -14.25 0.27 13.90
C LEU A 119 -14.65 1.30 12.85
N HIS A 120 -13.85 2.34 12.70
CA HIS A 120 -13.99 3.35 11.68
C HIS A 120 -12.73 3.38 10.82
N GLY A 121 -12.89 3.48 9.50
CA GLY A 121 -11.74 3.51 8.60
C GLY A 121 -12.13 3.52 7.13
N LEU A 122 -11.12 3.43 6.28
CA LEU A 122 -11.26 3.35 4.84
C LEU A 122 -11.23 1.88 4.39
N TYR A 123 -12.21 1.50 3.58
CA TYR A 123 -12.29 0.17 2.98
C TYR A 123 -11.49 0.16 1.68
N VAL A 124 -10.24 -0.29 1.74
CA VAL A 124 -9.22 -0.13 0.70
C VAL A 124 -8.78 -1.48 0.13
N PRO A 125 -8.27 -1.53 -1.11
CA PRO A 125 -7.58 -2.73 -1.60
C PRO A 125 -6.46 -3.16 -0.65
N PRO A 126 -6.14 -4.46 -0.57
CA PRO A 126 -4.96 -4.90 0.16
C PRO A 126 -3.70 -4.26 -0.44
N PRO A 127 -2.61 -4.14 0.33
CA PRO A 127 -1.33 -3.69 -0.19
C PRO A 127 -0.94 -4.49 -1.44
N PRO A 128 -0.44 -3.81 -2.49
CA PRO A 128 -0.05 -4.50 -3.71
C PRO A 128 1.07 -5.50 -3.41
N VAL A 129 0.89 -6.72 -3.88
CA VAL A 129 1.92 -7.74 -3.83
C VAL A 129 3.05 -7.30 -4.76
N GLY A 130 4.24 -7.13 -4.22
CA GLY A 130 5.44 -6.84 -4.99
C GLY A 130 5.96 -8.07 -5.75
N PHE A 131 7.25 -8.21 -5.89
CA PHE A 131 7.86 -9.41 -6.46
C PHE A 131 7.71 -10.58 -5.47
N GLU A 132 6.96 -11.60 -5.85
CA GLU A 132 6.83 -12.84 -5.09
C GLU A 132 8.13 -13.67 -5.22
N MET A 133 9.09 -13.40 -4.34
CA MET A 133 10.27 -14.25 -4.21
C MET A 133 10.15 -15.13 -2.97
N GLY A 134 9.77 -16.39 -3.17
CA GLY A 134 9.45 -17.33 -2.08
C GLY A 134 8.02 -17.14 -1.57
N GLY A 135 7.33 -18.20 -1.19
CA GLY A 135 5.95 -18.10 -0.69
C GLY A 135 5.89 -17.56 0.74
N ASN A 136 4.76 -16.95 1.09
CA ASN A 136 4.40 -16.76 2.49
C ASN A 136 4.15 -18.12 3.14
N ALA A 137 5.02 -18.61 3.95
CA ALA A 137 4.84 -19.88 4.63
C ALA A 137 3.81 -19.78 5.80
N LEU A 138 2.65 -19.14 5.58
CA LEU A 138 1.65 -18.92 6.65
C LEU A 138 1.16 -20.21 7.29
N ALA A 139 0.86 -21.22 6.47
CA ALA A 139 0.41 -22.52 6.93
C ALA A 139 1.49 -23.33 7.66
N GLN A 140 2.75 -22.97 7.53
CA GLN A 140 3.90 -23.63 8.18
C GLN A 140 4.29 -22.97 9.50
N GLN A 141 3.67 -21.84 9.84
CA GLN A 141 3.93 -21.12 11.09
C GLN A 141 2.91 -21.57 12.14
N ASP A 142 3.38 -22.30 13.15
CA ASP A 142 2.55 -22.84 14.23
C ASP A 142 2.20 -21.81 15.32
N SER A 143 2.94 -20.72 15.37
CA SER A 143 2.78 -19.69 16.42
C SER A 143 2.27 -18.36 15.86
N TRP A 144 1.55 -17.63 16.70
CA TRP A 144 1.11 -16.27 16.43
C TRP A 144 1.99 -15.24 17.16
N PRO A 145 2.20 -14.06 16.61
CA PRO A 145 1.74 -13.56 15.31
C PRO A 145 2.45 -14.22 14.12
N LYS A 146 1.75 -14.39 12.99
CA LYS A 146 2.34 -14.92 11.77
C LYS A 146 2.99 -13.82 10.94
N LYS A 147 4.19 -14.08 10.42
CA LYS A 147 4.95 -13.13 9.58
C LYS A 147 4.68 -13.38 8.10
N SER A 148 4.57 -12.31 7.34
CA SER A 148 4.32 -12.31 5.90
C SER A 148 5.21 -11.27 5.22
N ILE A 149 5.71 -11.57 4.04
CA ILE A 149 6.45 -10.63 3.18
C ILE A 149 5.55 -9.91 2.18
N TYR A 150 4.35 -10.42 1.95
CA TYR A 150 3.28 -9.78 1.18
C TYR A 150 1.93 -10.24 1.70
N LEU A 151 0.91 -9.41 1.55
CA LEU A 151 -0.43 -9.70 2.02
C LEU A 151 -1.27 -10.23 0.86
N ASP A 152 -1.60 -11.54 0.91
CA ASP A 152 -2.53 -12.20 -0.01
C ASP A 152 -3.77 -12.65 0.77
N LEU A 153 -4.94 -12.07 0.46
CA LEU A 153 -6.20 -12.38 1.14
C LEU A 153 -6.64 -13.84 0.93
N GLY A 154 -6.27 -14.46 -0.19
CA GLY A 154 -6.55 -15.88 -0.45
C GLY A 154 -5.77 -16.78 0.49
N GLN A 155 -4.47 -16.51 0.68
CA GLN A 155 -3.63 -17.26 1.62
C GLN A 155 -4.09 -17.06 3.07
N VAL A 156 -4.44 -15.83 3.45
CA VAL A 156 -5.00 -15.54 4.78
C VAL A 156 -6.36 -16.25 5.00
N SER A 157 -7.22 -16.26 3.97
CA SER A 157 -8.49 -16.97 3.99
C SER A 157 -8.30 -18.49 4.18
N HIS A 158 -7.33 -19.06 3.48
CA HIS A 158 -6.98 -20.48 3.61
C HIS A 158 -6.40 -20.80 5.01
N ASP A 159 -5.52 -19.94 5.50
CA ASP A 159 -4.88 -20.11 6.82
C ASP A 159 -5.88 -20.02 7.98
N LEU A 160 -6.93 -19.22 7.84
CA LEU A 160 -8.01 -19.06 8.82
C LEU A 160 -9.17 -20.05 8.63
N ASP A 161 -9.16 -20.83 7.54
CA ASP A 161 -10.29 -21.68 7.12
C ASP A 161 -11.63 -20.90 7.07
N ARG A 162 -11.57 -19.62 6.66
CA ARG A 162 -12.73 -18.74 6.59
C ARG A 162 -12.58 -17.73 5.44
N ALA A 163 -13.68 -17.51 4.72
CA ALA A 163 -13.72 -16.51 3.66
C ALA A 163 -13.50 -15.09 4.21
N LEU A 164 -12.76 -14.29 3.43
CA LEU A 164 -12.51 -12.88 3.71
C LEU A 164 -13.32 -11.99 2.78
N TYR A 165 -13.62 -10.78 3.23
CA TYR A 165 -14.05 -9.70 2.34
C TYR A 165 -12.91 -9.29 1.39
N PRO A 166 -13.23 -8.77 0.18
CA PRO A 166 -12.22 -8.55 -0.88
C PRO A 166 -11.29 -7.38 -0.65
N ARG A 167 -11.46 -6.63 0.43
CA ARG A 167 -10.62 -5.49 0.82
C ARG A 167 -10.29 -5.52 2.31
N VAL A 168 -9.35 -4.69 2.72
CA VAL A 168 -8.97 -4.47 4.11
C VAL A 168 -9.60 -3.18 4.64
N LEU A 169 -9.80 -3.11 5.95
CA LEU A 169 -10.21 -1.89 6.64
C LEU A 169 -8.97 -1.22 7.22
N ALA A 170 -8.52 -0.13 6.62
CA ALA A 170 -7.48 0.73 7.17
C ALA A 170 -8.12 1.67 8.21
N LEU A 171 -7.75 1.50 9.48
CA LEU A 171 -8.36 2.25 10.59
C LEU A 171 -8.05 3.74 10.51
N ASP A 172 -9.01 4.57 10.91
CA ASP A 172 -8.83 6.02 11.04
C ASP A 172 -7.64 6.35 11.96
N ALA A 173 -6.96 7.47 11.70
CA ALA A 173 -5.86 7.93 12.52
C ALA A 173 -6.32 8.13 13.98
N ASP A 174 -5.50 7.64 14.91
CA ASP A 174 -5.73 7.77 16.34
C ASP A 174 -4.40 8.14 17.01
N PRO A 175 -4.26 9.36 17.50
CA PRO A 175 -3.04 9.83 18.17
C PRO A 175 -2.68 9.04 19.44
N ALA A 176 -3.65 8.37 20.07
CA ALA A 176 -3.44 7.54 21.24
C ALA A 176 -2.99 6.12 20.91
N SER A 177 -3.04 5.72 19.64
CA SER A 177 -2.62 4.41 19.17
C SER A 177 -1.09 4.31 19.15
N ILE A 178 -0.57 3.15 19.56
CA ILE A 178 0.85 2.81 19.34
C ILE A 178 1.17 2.54 17.86
N TYR A 179 0.13 2.22 17.08
CA TYR A 179 0.24 1.99 15.64
C TYR A 179 0.21 3.33 14.91
N VAL A 180 1.20 3.55 14.06
CA VAL A 180 1.20 4.71 13.17
C VAL A 180 0.22 4.44 12.04
N ARG A 181 -0.94 5.07 12.10
CA ARG A 181 -1.99 4.98 11.08
C ARG A 181 -1.83 6.13 10.12
N VAL A 182 -0.89 6.00 9.21
CA VAL A 182 -0.70 7.00 8.17
C VAL A 182 -1.51 6.56 6.96
N HIS A 183 -2.60 7.26 6.70
CA HIS A 183 -3.40 7.05 5.50
C HIS A 183 -2.69 7.59 4.24
N THR A 184 -1.38 7.45 4.18
CA THR A 184 -0.62 7.63 2.97
C THR A 184 -0.48 6.25 2.32
N LEU A 185 -1.16 6.05 1.22
CA LEU A 185 -0.94 4.92 0.32
C LEU A 185 0.49 4.99 -0.24
N ASP A 186 1.48 4.93 0.62
CA ASP A 186 2.87 4.79 0.20
C ASP A 186 3.17 3.30 -0.08
N PHE A 187 2.31 2.72 -0.94
CA PHE A 187 2.45 1.36 -1.46
C PHE A 187 3.63 1.24 -2.44
N SER A 188 4.45 2.26 -2.55
CA SER A 188 5.62 2.18 -3.41
C SER A 188 6.73 3.03 -2.86
N SER A 189 7.90 2.44 -2.86
CA SER A 189 9.19 3.04 -2.53
C SER A 189 9.55 4.32 -3.31
N MET A 190 8.69 4.81 -4.21
CA MET A 190 8.99 5.94 -5.09
C MET A 190 7.88 7.01 -5.07
N PRO A 191 8.06 8.14 -4.38
CA PRO A 191 7.10 9.24 -4.34
C PRO A 191 6.96 9.94 -5.70
N PRO A 192 5.82 10.65 -5.97
CA PRO A 192 5.60 11.38 -7.22
C PRO A 192 6.74 12.33 -7.61
N ALA A 193 7.33 13.01 -6.62
CA ALA A 193 8.46 13.91 -6.83
C ALA A 193 9.67 13.21 -7.47
N ARG A 194 9.97 11.97 -7.07
CA ARG A 194 11.08 11.18 -7.62
C ARG A 194 10.81 10.78 -9.08
N HIS A 195 9.57 10.44 -9.43
CA HIS A 195 9.17 10.20 -10.81
C HIS A 195 9.36 11.45 -11.67
N ARG A 196 9.00 12.64 -11.16
CA ARG A 196 9.24 13.90 -11.87
C ARG A 196 10.73 14.19 -12.05
N ALA A 197 11.56 13.92 -11.07
CA ALA A 197 13.02 14.05 -11.18
C ALA A 197 13.60 13.13 -12.28
N TYR A 198 13.14 11.86 -12.33
CA TYR A 198 13.54 10.95 -13.41
C TYR A 198 13.02 11.40 -14.79
N ALA A 199 11.81 11.95 -14.88
CA ALA A 199 11.31 12.50 -16.12
C ALA A 199 12.21 13.64 -16.64
N PHE A 200 12.59 14.56 -15.76
CA PHE A 200 13.55 15.61 -16.08
C PHE A 200 14.88 15.06 -16.60
N GLN A 201 15.44 14.04 -15.95
CA GLN A 201 16.66 13.38 -16.37
C GLN A 201 16.54 12.78 -17.78
N TRP A 202 15.44 12.09 -18.08
CA TRP A 202 15.20 11.49 -19.39
C TRP A 202 15.07 12.53 -20.49
N PHE A 203 14.38 13.65 -20.23
CA PHE A 203 14.30 14.76 -21.20
C PHE A 203 15.64 15.46 -21.41
N THR A 204 16.47 15.58 -20.37
CA THR A 204 17.84 16.10 -20.49
C THR A 204 18.69 15.21 -21.40
N PHE A 205 18.59 13.88 -21.25
CA PHE A 205 19.28 12.93 -22.14
C PHE A 205 18.77 13.04 -23.59
N ALA A 206 17.46 13.22 -23.79
CA ALA A 206 16.90 13.43 -25.12
C ALA A 206 17.47 14.70 -25.78
N LEU A 207 17.56 15.80 -25.03
CA LEU A 207 18.11 17.06 -25.49
C LEU A 207 19.61 16.93 -25.79
N ALA A 208 20.39 16.31 -24.90
CA ALA A 208 21.82 16.10 -25.13
C ALA A 208 22.06 15.26 -26.41
N ALA A 209 21.29 14.17 -26.58
CA ALA A 209 21.38 13.35 -27.80
C ALA A 209 21.04 14.16 -29.07
N LEU A 210 20.06 15.06 -29.03
CA LEU A 210 19.71 15.94 -30.12
C LEU A 210 20.87 16.91 -30.46
N VAL A 211 21.43 17.55 -29.43
CA VAL A 211 22.56 18.49 -29.62
C VAL A 211 23.76 17.78 -30.22
N ILE A 212 24.11 16.58 -29.74
CA ILE A 212 25.20 15.79 -30.30
C ILE A 212 24.92 15.41 -31.76
N LEU A 213 23.71 14.98 -32.09
CA LEU A 213 23.31 14.62 -33.45
C LEU A 213 23.47 15.81 -34.39
N LEU A 214 23.01 17.00 -33.98
CA LEU A 214 23.14 18.25 -34.77
C LEU A 214 24.60 18.67 -34.92
N ALA A 215 25.41 18.59 -33.88
CA ALA A 215 26.82 18.95 -33.92
C ALA A 215 27.62 18.04 -34.87
N VAL A 216 27.37 16.70 -34.81
CA VAL A 216 28.04 15.73 -35.68
C VAL A 216 27.64 15.94 -37.15
N ASN A 217 26.34 16.20 -37.42
CA ASN A 217 25.87 16.39 -38.80
C ASN A 217 26.33 17.74 -39.41
N ARG A 218 26.49 18.80 -38.60
CA ARG A 218 27.07 20.05 -39.08
C ARG A 218 28.53 19.90 -39.52
N ARG A 219 29.32 19.07 -38.88
CA ARG A 219 30.74 18.79 -39.23
C ARG A 219 30.90 17.99 -40.53
N LYS A 220 29.85 17.30 -40.99
CA LYS A 220 29.90 16.48 -42.23
C LYS A 220 29.55 17.23 -43.53
N ARG A 221 29.25 18.54 -43.50
CA ARG A 221 29.09 19.31 -44.73
C ARG A 221 30.48 19.59 -45.29
N PRO A 222 30.89 18.96 -46.45
CA PRO A 222 32.15 19.30 -47.09
C PRO A 222 32.09 20.74 -47.57
N ARG A 223 33.16 21.50 -47.28
CA ARG A 223 33.40 22.76 -47.99
C ARG A 223 33.56 22.38 -49.46
N GLN A 224 32.60 22.69 -50.29
CA GLN A 224 32.77 22.70 -51.74
C GLN A 224 33.80 23.75 -52.10
N PRO A 225 34.76 23.44 -53.00
CA PRO A 225 35.79 24.33 -53.45
C PRO A 225 35.23 25.52 -54.21
#